data_9d69281e1147d36ec63e152ba67054a3
#
_entry.id   9d69281e1147d36ec63e152ba67054a3
#
_cell.length_a   1.000
_cell.length_b   1.000
_cell.length_c   1.000
_cell.angle_alpha   90.00
_cell.angle_beta   90.00
_cell.angle_gamma   90.00
#
_symmetry.space_group_name_H-M   'P 1'
#
loop_
_entity.id
_entity.type
_entity.pdbx_description
1 polymer ?
#
loop_
_entity_poly.entity_id
_entity_poly.type
_entity_poly.pdbx_seq_one_letter_code
_entity_poly.pdbx_strand_id
1 'polypeptide(L)'
;MEDDRPVMDRSRRALLLGGTQTLLMPSAPRAQPALEGEHRPLINAPTLSEDPSAVPLQVSVNHPMEPEHFIRSIEIRLDNDPVPYKGTFFFTPANGQAAIAFQMRSGSGGLLKALAECSQHGRFVVTKEIRVAEGGCAGPPDTTRDRLGNPRLRLPESLRAGEVVQVRAKVDHNSYTGLVLKNGKYIREAPEFYVKQMLVFLDDEKISEFQMTAAVSANPLIRFAVRAKRSGTLRVMFVNNEGQRWEASERIRL
;
A
#
# COMPACT_ATOMS: atom_id res chain seq x y z
N MET A 1 82.43 -43.02 -26.29
CA MET A 1 81.95 -44.20 -25.64
C MET A 1 80.60 -43.89 -25.13
N GLU A 2 79.78 -44.30 -25.85
CA GLU A 2 78.55 -45.13 -25.97
C GLU A 2 77.35 -44.25 -25.67
N ASP A 3 76.67 -43.82 -26.62
CA ASP A 3 75.46 -44.18 -27.38
C ASP A 3 74.56 -45.15 -26.61
N ASP A 4 73.46 -44.66 -26.17
CA ASP A 4 72.25 -45.47 -26.05
C ASP A 4 70.95 -44.59 -26.07
N ARG A 5 70.19 -44.73 -27.14
CA ARG A 5 68.85 -44.28 -27.27
C ARG A 5 67.94 -45.46 -26.97
N PRO A 6 66.76 -45.17 -26.32
CA PRO A 6 65.59 -45.94 -26.63
C PRO A 6 64.39 -45.14 -27.06
N VAL A 7 63.94 -45.50 -28.19
CA VAL A 7 62.61 -45.99 -28.59
C VAL A 7 61.38 -45.15 -28.13
N MET A 8 60.72 -44.52 -29.16
CA MET A 8 59.39 -44.01 -29.14
C MET A 8 58.34 -45.07 -28.80
N ASP A 9 57.50 -44.82 -27.85
CA ASP A 9 56.18 -45.46 -27.70
C ASP A 9 55.08 -44.54 -28.13
N ARG A 10 54.38 -44.95 -29.17
CA ARG A 10 53.15 -44.39 -29.68
C ARG A 10 51.99 -45.02 -28.93
N SER A 11 51.12 -44.20 -28.30
CA SER A 11 49.69 -44.35 -28.33
C SER A 11 49.03 -43.95 -27.01
N ARG A 12 48.32 -42.91 -27.09
CA ARG A 12 46.88 -42.82 -26.74
C ARG A 12 46.44 -41.36 -26.68
N ARG A 13 45.88 -40.89 -27.79
CA ARG A 13 45.02 -39.66 -27.76
C ARG A 13 43.76 -39.99 -27.01
N ALA A 14 43.62 -39.48 -25.79
CA ALA A 14 42.37 -39.44 -25.10
C ALA A 14 41.60 -38.18 -25.60
N LEU A 15 40.54 -38.40 -26.35
CA LEU A 15 39.56 -37.38 -26.68
C LEU A 15 38.80 -37.02 -25.40
N LEU A 16 39.07 -35.84 -24.83
CA LEU A 16 38.22 -35.22 -23.80
C LEU A 16 37.02 -34.61 -24.52
N LEU A 17 35.90 -35.33 -24.54
CA LEU A 17 34.60 -34.79 -24.86
C LEU A 17 34.18 -33.88 -23.69
N GLY A 18 34.39 -32.57 -23.84
CA GLY A 18 33.86 -31.54 -22.94
C GLY A 18 32.37 -31.46 -23.12
N GLY A 19 31.62 -32.14 -22.25
CA GLY A 19 30.19 -31.94 -22.13
C GLY A 19 29.90 -30.58 -21.46
N THR A 20 29.48 -29.60 -22.26
CA THR A 20 28.87 -28.35 -21.76
C THR A 20 27.52 -28.69 -21.12
N GLN A 21 27.49 -28.86 -19.81
CA GLN A 21 26.25 -28.88 -19.06
C GLN A 21 25.66 -27.48 -19.09
N THR A 22 24.68 -27.26 -19.97
CA THR A 22 23.82 -26.07 -19.94
C THR A 22 22.93 -26.20 -18.71
N LEU A 23 23.24 -25.43 -17.66
CA LEU A 23 22.35 -25.24 -16.52
C LEU A 23 21.09 -24.55 -17.01
N LEU A 24 20.02 -25.30 -17.22
CA LEU A 24 18.67 -24.79 -17.38
C LEU A 24 18.25 -24.16 -16.05
N MET A 25 18.40 -22.83 -15.93
CA MET A 25 17.77 -22.10 -14.85
C MET A 25 16.25 -22.24 -15.01
N PRO A 26 15.52 -22.61 -13.94
CA PRO A 26 14.06 -22.63 -14.00
C PRO A 26 13.59 -21.19 -14.30
N SER A 27 12.93 -21.00 -15.43
CA SER A 27 12.25 -19.75 -15.75
C SER A 27 11.18 -19.50 -14.68
N ALA A 28 11.23 -18.35 -14.03
CA ALA A 28 10.18 -17.93 -13.13
C ALA A 28 8.82 -18.05 -13.84
N PRO A 29 7.78 -18.58 -13.18
CA PRO A 29 6.47 -18.75 -13.79
C PRO A 29 5.96 -17.37 -14.23
N ARG A 30 5.82 -17.19 -15.54
CA ARG A 30 5.23 -15.99 -16.13
C ARG A 30 3.75 -16.02 -15.82
N ALA A 31 3.26 -15.05 -15.04
CA ALA A 31 1.84 -14.94 -14.73
C ALA A 31 1.02 -14.96 -16.03
N GLN A 32 -0.06 -15.72 -16.06
CA GLN A 32 -0.93 -15.81 -17.24
C GLN A 32 -1.64 -14.45 -17.41
N PRO A 33 -1.76 -13.90 -18.64
CA PRO A 33 -2.34 -12.56 -18.90
C PRO A 33 -3.73 -12.34 -18.32
N ALA A 34 -4.57 -13.38 -18.25
CA ALA A 34 -5.90 -13.31 -17.65
C ALA A 34 -5.83 -13.09 -16.11
N LEU A 35 -4.91 -13.76 -15.43
CA LEU A 35 -4.67 -13.58 -13.99
C LEU A 35 -4.14 -12.18 -13.67
N GLU A 36 -3.31 -11.59 -14.53
CA GLU A 36 -2.85 -10.23 -14.34
C GLU A 36 -3.99 -9.21 -14.39
N GLY A 37 -4.95 -9.38 -15.30
CA GLY A 37 -6.08 -8.45 -15.48
C GLY A 37 -6.93 -8.30 -14.23
N GLU A 38 -7.26 -9.39 -13.57
CA GLU A 38 -8.13 -9.42 -12.39
C GLU A 38 -7.42 -8.99 -11.08
N HIS A 39 -6.09 -9.06 -11.04
CA HIS A 39 -5.31 -8.77 -9.83
C HIS A 39 -4.63 -7.41 -9.87
N ARG A 40 -4.60 -6.74 -11.04
CA ARG A 40 -3.93 -5.45 -11.18
C ARG A 40 -4.64 -4.35 -10.40
N PRO A 41 -3.90 -3.59 -9.55
CA PRO A 41 -4.46 -2.40 -8.95
C PRO A 41 -4.88 -1.37 -10.00
N LEU A 42 -5.99 -0.70 -9.74
CA LEU A 42 -6.45 0.49 -10.47
C LEU A 42 -6.10 1.72 -9.64
N ILE A 43 -5.27 2.60 -10.18
CA ILE A 43 -4.87 3.86 -9.53
C ILE A 43 -5.69 5.00 -10.11
N ASN A 44 -6.54 5.61 -9.30
CA ASN A 44 -7.21 6.86 -9.60
C ASN A 44 -6.57 7.99 -8.76
N ALA A 45 -5.76 8.80 -9.40
CA ALA A 45 -5.09 9.97 -8.86
C ALA A 45 -4.95 11.01 -9.99
N PRO A 46 -4.93 12.31 -9.71
CA PRO A 46 -4.65 13.32 -10.72
C PRO A 46 -3.22 13.16 -11.26
N THR A 47 -3.02 13.40 -12.55
CA THR A 47 -1.68 13.49 -13.14
C THR A 47 -0.94 14.75 -12.66
N LEU A 48 -1.70 15.83 -12.42
CA LEU A 48 -1.21 17.08 -11.86
C LEU A 48 -2.11 17.47 -10.67
N SER A 49 -1.52 17.75 -9.52
CA SER A 49 -2.23 18.25 -8.33
C SER A 49 -1.66 19.61 -7.93
N GLU A 50 -2.54 20.58 -7.73
CA GLU A 50 -2.19 21.92 -7.28
C GLU A 50 -1.84 21.97 -5.80
N ASP A 51 -2.51 21.12 -4.99
CA ASP A 51 -2.24 21.00 -3.55
C ASP A 51 -1.37 19.75 -3.27
N PRO A 52 -0.05 19.91 -3.10
CA PRO A 52 0.84 18.81 -2.80
C PRO A 52 0.70 18.27 -1.36
N SER A 53 -0.01 18.99 -0.47
CA SER A 53 -0.27 18.55 0.91
C SER A 53 -1.49 17.63 1.02
N ALA A 54 -2.34 17.56 -0.03
CA ALA A 54 -3.61 16.82 -0.01
C ALA A 54 -3.95 16.19 -1.38
N VAL A 55 -2.99 15.53 -2.00
CA VAL A 55 -3.18 14.83 -3.30
C VAL A 55 -4.19 13.70 -3.12
N PRO A 56 -5.35 13.74 -3.81
CA PRO A 56 -6.35 12.68 -3.69
C PRO A 56 -5.87 11.40 -4.38
N LEU A 57 -6.06 10.29 -3.71
CA LEU A 57 -5.68 8.97 -4.19
C LEU A 57 -6.78 7.97 -3.89
N GLN A 58 -7.14 7.17 -4.89
CA GLN A 58 -7.93 5.97 -4.74
C GLN A 58 -7.22 4.81 -5.41
N VAL A 59 -7.12 3.69 -4.72
CA VAL A 59 -6.61 2.44 -5.27
C VAL A 59 -7.63 1.34 -4.99
N SER A 60 -7.91 0.55 -6.01
CA SER A 60 -8.81 -0.61 -5.90
C SER A 60 -8.30 -1.76 -6.76
N VAL A 61 -8.74 -2.97 -6.44
CA VAL A 61 -8.52 -4.16 -7.27
C VAL A 61 -9.88 -4.75 -7.63
N ASN A 62 -10.11 -4.98 -8.90
CA ASN A 62 -11.33 -5.64 -9.37
C ASN A 62 -11.19 -7.16 -9.26
N HIS A 63 -11.26 -7.65 -8.03
CA HIS A 63 -10.99 -9.03 -7.67
C HIS A 63 -12.08 -9.54 -6.70
N PRO A 64 -12.54 -10.78 -6.81
CA PRO A 64 -13.40 -11.40 -5.82
C PRO A 64 -12.78 -11.34 -4.41
N MET A 65 -13.63 -11.13 -3.42
CA MET A 65 -13.22 -11.12 -2.01
C MET A 65 -13.92 -12.31 -1.31
N GLU A 66 -13.51 -13.51 -1.68
CA GLU A 66 -14.05 -14.75 -1.12
C GLU A 66 -13.08 -15.33 -0.08
N PRO A 67 -13.56 -16.14 0.90
CA PRO A 67 -12.73 -16.63 2.01
C PRO A 67 -11.42 -17.29 1.57
N GLU A 68 -11.46 -18.06 0.50
CA GLU A 68 -10.30 -18.81 0.00
C GLU A 68 -9.44 -17.99 -0.98
N HIS A 69 -10.01 -16.94 -1.58
CA HIS A 69 -9.35 -16.17 -2.63
C HIS A 69 -9.72 -14.68 -2.58
N PHE A 70 -8.81 -13.85 -2.06
CA PHE A 70 -9.03 -12.41 -1.88
C PHE A 70 -7.72 -11.62 -1.94
N ILE A 71 -7.82 -10.32 -2.08
CA ILE A 71 -6.68 -9.40 -1.95
C ILE A 71 -6.45 -9.15 -0.46
N ARG A 72 -5.28 -9.55 0.03
CA ARG A 72 -4.86 -9.40 1.44
C ARG A 72 -4.46 -7.98 1.78
N SER A 73 -3.76 -7.32 0.85
CA SER A 73 -3.25 -5.97 1.10
C SER A 73 -3.06 -5.16 -0.18
N ILE A 74 -3.06 -3.85 0.00
CA ILE A 74 -2.58 -2.87 -0.97
C ILE A 74 -1.52 -2.01 -0.29
N GLU A 75 -0.29 -2.03 -0.81
CA GLU A 75 0.80 -1.15 -0.40
C GLU A 75 0.93 0.00 -1.40
N ILE A 76 1.16 1.22 -0.89
CA ILE A 76 1.29 2.43 -1.70
C ILE A 76 2.63 3.10 -1.43
N ARG A 77 3.36 3.38 -2.51
CA ARG A 77 4.64 4.09 -2.51
C ARG A 77 4.67 5.18 -3.57
N LEU A 78 5.43 6.22 -3.31
CA LEU A 78 5.77 7.26 -4.28
C LEU A 78 7.29 7.38 -4.33
N ASP A 79 7.89 6.96 -5.44
CA ASP A 79 9.34 6.94 -5.59
C ASP A 79 9.90 8.37 -5.55
N ASN A 80 11.09 8.51 -4.96
CA ASN A 80 11.82 9.77 -4.80
C ASN A 80 11.11 10.84 -3.94
N ASP A 81 9.98 10.50 -3.31
CA ASP A 81 9.30 11.39 -2.37
C ASP A 81 10.03 11.43 -1.02
N PRO A 82 10.07 12.54 -0.28
CA PRO A 82 10.68 12.62 1.05
C PRO A 82 10.12 11.62 2.06
N VAL A 83 8.86 11.21 1.90
CA VAL A 83 8.22 10.12 2.63
C VAL A 83 7.68 9.10 1.63
N PRO A 84 8.54 8.22 1.08
CA PRO A 84 8.17 7.35 -0.05
C PRO A 84 7.05 6.36 0.27
N TYR A 85 7.08 5.74 1.44
CA TYR A 85 6.04 4.83 1.88
C TYR A 85 4.83 5.60 2.40
N LYS A 86 3.67 5.38 1.78
CA LYS A 86 2.42 6.06 2.13
C LYS A 86 1.58 5.23 3.11
N GLY A 87 1.59 3.91 2.95
CA GLY A 87 0.90 2.99 3.83
C GLY A 87 0.70 1.60 3.24
N THR A 88 0.25 0.68 4.10
CA THR A 88 -0.25 -0.66 3.72
C THR A 88 -1.63 -0.86 4.33
N PHE A 89 -2.55 -1.27 3.49
CA PHE A 89 -3.97 -1.42 3.79
C PHE A 89 -4.34 -2.90 3.68
N PHE A 90 -4.64 -3.53 4.82
CA PHE A 90 -4.98 -4.95 4.91
C PHE A 90 -6.49 -5.15 4.89
N PHE A 91 -6.93 -6.14 4.13
CA PHE A 91 -8.31 -6.47 3.89
C PHE A 91 -8.62 -7.91 4.26
N THR A 92 -9.89 -8.20 4.47
CA THR A 92 -10.47 -9.54 4.58
C THR A 92 -11.64 -9.69 3.59
N PRO A 93 -12.19 -10.88 3.39
CA PRO A 93 -13.41 -11.08 2.61
C PRO A 93 -14.62 -10.25 3.07
N ALA A 94 -14.64 -9.82 4.35
CA ALA A 94 -15.68 -8.95 4.89
C ALA A 94 -15.69 -7.54 4.27
N ASN A 95 -14.61 -7.11 3.65
CA ASN A 95 -14.58 -5.87 2.89
C ASN A 95 -15.40 -5.95 1.59
N GLY A 96 -15.50 -7.13 0.98
CA GLY A 96 -16.22 -7.33 -0.28
C GLY A 96 -15.57 -6.70 -1.50
N GLN A 97 -14.67 -5.73 -1.28
CA GLN A 97 -13.83 -5.10 -2.31
C GLN A 97 -12.53 -4.63 -1.65
N ALA A 98 -11.40 -4.93 -2.26
CA ALA A 98 -10.12 -4.33 -1.88
C ALA A 98 -10.02 -2.93 -2.50
N ALA A 99 -10.44 -1.93 -1.74
CA ALA A 99 -10.46 -0.53 -2.17
C ALA A 99 -10.15 0.40 -1.00
N ILE A 100 -9.33 1.41 -1.28
CA ILE A 100 -8.95 2.45 -0.33
C ILE A 100 -8.87 3.79 -1.03
N ALA A 101 -9.38 4.84 -0.39
CA ALA A 101 -9.18 6.20 -0.86
C ALA A 101 -8.88 7.14 0.32
N PHE A 102 -7.91 8.02 0.12
CA PHE A 102 -7.47 9.01 1.09
C PHE A 102 -6.73 10.15 0.38
N GLN A 103 -6.28 11.14 1.13
CA GLN A 103 -5.39 12.18 0.62
C GLN A 103 -3.98 11.96 1.17
N MET A 104 -2.99 12.07 0.29
CA MET A 104 -1.59 11.95 0.66
C MET A 104 -0.82 13.25 0.42
N ARG A 105 0.25 13.43 1.18
CA ARG A 105 1.27 14.45 0.93
C ARG A 105 2.25 13.95 -0.13
N SER A 106 2.69 14.86 -0.97
CA SER A 106 3.77 14.61 -1.91
C SER A 106 4.78 15.77 -1.87
N GLY A 107 6.05 15.45 -1.75
CA GLY A 107 7.11 16.46 -1.71
C GLY A 107 7.50 17.00 -3.07
N SER A 108 7.45 16.15 -4.10
CA SER A 108 7.95 16.50 -5.44
C SER A 108 7.26 15.78 -6.59
N GLY A 109 6.20 15.00 -6.31
CA GLY A 109 5.66 14.08 -7.29
C GLY A 109 6.57 12.88 -7.54
N GLY A 110 6.33 12.17 -8.65
CA GLY A 110 7.12 11.01 -9.05
C GLY A 110 6.28 9.82 -9.47
N LEU A 111 6.89 8.64 -9.45
CA LEU A 111 6.23 7.40 -9.85
C LEU A 111 5.47 6.78 -8.66
N LEU A 112 4.15 6.96 -8.69
CA LEU A 112 3.25 6.32 -7.71
C LEU A 112 3.12 4.84 -8.03
N LYS A 113 3.36 3.98 -7.03
CA LYS A 113 3.25 2.52 -7.11
C LYS A 113 2.14 2.03 -6.20
N ALA A 114 1.27 1.21 -6.74
CA ALA A 114 0.32 0.42 -5.96
C ALA A 114 0.65 -1.06 -6.14
N LEU A 115 0.85 -1.77 -5.03
CA LEU A 115 1.19 -3.17 -4.98
C LEU A 115 0.08 -3.92 -4.25
N ALA A 116 -0.66 -4.76 -4.97
CA ALA A 116 -1.68 -5.63 -4.41
C ALA A 116 -1.12 -7.03 -4.14
N GLU A 117 -1.46 -7.61 -3.01
CA GLU A 117 -1.10 -8.99 -2.65
C GLU A 117 -2.36 -9.86 -2.60
N CYS A 118 -2.44 -10.83 -3.50
CA CYS A 118 -3.50 -11.84 -3.51
C CYS A 118 -3.16 -13.00 -2.57
N SER A 119 -4.16 -13.59 -1.94
CA SER A 119 -4.00 -14.73 -1.04
C SER A 119 -3.45 -15.99 -1.70
N GLN A 120 -3.64 -16.14 -3.03
CA GLN A 120 -3.24 -17.32 -3.79
C GLN A 120 -2.18 -17.03 -4.85
N HIS A 121 -2.20 -15.84 -5.50
CA HIS A 121 -1.44 -15.61 -6.73
C HIS A 121 -0.24 -14.64 -6.57
N GLY A 122 0.05 -14.21 -5.31
CA GLY A 122 1.20 -13.37 -5.03
C GLY A 122 0.95 -11.88 -5.29
N ARG A 123 1.94 -11.15 -5.84
CA ARG A 123 1.98 -9.70 -5.87
C ARG A 123 1.86 -9.14 -7.28
N PHE A 124 1.05 -8.09 -7.44
CA PHE A 124 0.78 -7.38 -8.69
C PHE A 124 1.02 -5.89 -8.48
N VAL A 125 1.81 -5.29 -9.36
CA VAL A 125 2.22 -3.89 -9.25
C VAL A 125 1.73 -3.09 -10.44
N VAL A 126 1.19 -1.90 -10.15
CA VAL A 126 0.87 -0.89 -11.17
C VAL A 126 1.52 0.44 -10.77
N THR A 127 1.95 1.19 -11.76
CA THR A 127 2.58 2.49 -11.58
C THR A 127 1.82 3.57 -12.33
N LYS A 128 1.85 4.79 -11.78
CA LYS A 128 1.31 6.01 -12.40
C LYS A 128 2.20 7.19 -12.08
N GLU A 129 2.60 7.96 -13.08
CA GLU A 129 3.29 9.22 -12.85
C GLU A 129 2.32 10.28 -12.31
N ILE A 130 2.74 10.99 -11.27
CA ILE A 130 2.02 12.16 -10.73
C ILE A 130 2.98 13.35 -10.64
N ARG A 131 2.44 14.54 -10.85
CA ARG A 131 3.17 15.81 -10.77
C ARG A 131 2.48 16.72 -9.76
N VAL A 132 3.25 17.34 -8.92
CA VAL A 132 2.79 18.27 -7.88
C VAL A 132 3.78 19.43 -7.78
N ALA A 133 3.33 20.55 -7.21
CA ALA A 133 4.26 21.56 -6.73
C ALA A 133 5.11 21.00 -5.59
N GLU A 134 6.32 21.54 -5.42
CA GLU A 134 7.19 21.14 -4.30
C GLU A 134 6.61 21.57 -2.94
N GLY A 135 7.00 20.87 -1.90
CA GLY A 135 6.78 21.29 -0.53
C GLY A 135 5.64 20.62 0.22
N GLY A 136 4.85 19.73 -0.39
CA GLY A 136 3.70 19.10 0.29
C GLY A 136 4.04 18.25 1.52
N CYS A 137 5.29 17.79 1.63
CA CYS A 137 5.80 17.11 2.83
C CYS A 137 6.47 18.08 3.82
N ALA A 138 6.66 19.35 3.48
CA ALA A 138 7.27 20.35 4.34
C ALA A 138 6.22 21.27 4.97
N GLY A 139 6.55 21.83 6.10
CA GLY A 139 5.74 22.84 6.77
C GLY A 139 6.06 22.92 8.26
N PRO A 140 5.75 24.06 8.90
CA PRO A 140 5.91 24.18 10.34
C PRO A 140 5.00 23.16 11.03
N PRO A 141 5.48 22.53 12.14
CA PRO A 141 4.62 21.67 12.94
C PRO A 141 3.43 22.46 13.49
N ASP A 142 2.21 22.00 13.25
CA ASP A 142 1.05 22.47 14.00
C ASP A 142 1.01 21.70 15.33
N THR A 143 1.44 22.37 16.38
CA THR A 143 1.47 21.79 17.74
C THR A 143 0.17 21.95 18.50
N THR A 144 -0.87 22.52 17.90
CA THR A 144 -2.20 22.66 18.51
C THR A 144 -2.79 21.27 18.78
N ARG A 145 -3.21 21.00 20.02
CA ARG A 145 -3.78 19.71 20.45
C ARG A 145 -5.27 19.78 20.78
N ASP A 146 -5.85 20.96 20.80
CA ASP A 146 -7.23 21.22 21.27
C ASP A 146 -8.30 20.59 20.39
N ARG A 147 -7.97 20.26 19.14
CA ARG A 147 -8.91 19.73 18.13
C ARG A 147 -8.62 18.30 17.73
N LEU A 148 -7.84 17.57 18.52
CA LEU A 148 -7.55 16.17 18.21
C LEU A 148 -8.74 15.26 18.53
N GLY A 149 -8.95 14.27 17.69
CA GLY A 149 -9.98 13.25 17.88
C GLY A 149 -11.25 13.55 17.09
N ASN A 150 -12.41 13.58 17.76
CA ASN A 150 -13.70 13.75 17.11
C ASN A 150 -13.88 12.81 15.90
N PRO A 151 -13.74 11.48 16.09
CA PRO A 151 -13.83 10.50 15.01
C PRO A 151 -15.26 10.45 14.49
N ARG A 152 -15.43 10.33 13.19
CA ARG A 152 -16.72 10.24 12.53
C ARG A 152 -16.72 9.08 11.57
N LEU A 153 -17.75 8.27 11.65
CA LEU A 153 -18.00 7.15 10.75
C LEU A 153 -19.33 7.41 10.03
N ARG A 154 -19.38 7.15 8.73
CA ARG A 154 -20.60 7.30 7.94
C ARG A 154 -20.79 6.13 7.01
N LEU A 155 -22.00 5.60 7.04
CA LEU A 155 -22.53 4.58 6.14
C LEU A 155 -23.59 5.19 5.22
N PRO A 156 -23.93 4.57 4.08
CA PRO A 156 -25.14 4.88 3.33
C PRO A 156 -26.40 4.71 4.19
N GLU A 157 -27.43 5.49 3.93
CA GLU A 157 -28.69 5.47 4.69
C GLU A 157 -29.48 4.17 4.53
N SER A 158 -29.43 3.57 3.35
CA SER A 158 -30.09 2.30 3.06
C SER A 158 -29.08 1.25 2.64
N LEU A 159 -29.18 0.05 3.22
CA LEU A 159 -28.28 -1.06 2.98
C LEU A 159 -29.10 -2.31 2.63
N ARG A 160 -28.57 -3.12 1.71
CA ARG A 160 -29.14 -4.42 1.35
C ARG A 160 -28.21 -5.54 1.79
N ALA A 161 -28.79 -6.66 2.18
CA ALA A 161 -28.00 -7.84 2.56
C ALA A 161 -27.08 -8.29 1.40
N GLY A 162 -25.80 -8.46 1.69
CA GLY A 162 -24.77 -8.85 0.72
C GLY A 162 -24.18 -7.70 -0.10
N GLU A 163 -24.74 -6.50 -0.01
CA GLU A 163 -24.24 -5.32 -0.72
C GLU A 163 -22.85 -4.91 -0.23
N VAL A 164 -21.98 -4.50 -1.15
CA VAL A 164 -20.68 -3.89 -0.84
C VAL A 164 -20.86 -2.37 -0.83
N VAL A 165 -20.71 -1.78 0.34
CA VAL A 165 -20.93 -0.35 0.56
C VAL A 165 -19.66 0.40 0.84
N GLN A 166 -19.63 1.67 0.43
CA GLN A 166 -18.52 2.58 0.70
C GLN A 166 -18.74 3.25 2.06
N VAL A 167 -17.76 3.06 2.93
CA VAL A 167 -17.69 3.64 4.27
C VAL A 167 -16.74 4.84 4.26
N ARG A 168 -17.08 5.87 5.05
CA ARG A 168 -16.24 7.05 5.26
C ARG A 168 -15.90 7.16 6.74
N ALA A 169 -14.61 7.12 7.05
CA ALA A 169 -14.11 7.34 8.41
C ALA A 169 -13.18 8.55 8.41
N LYS A 170 -13.37 9.45 9.36
CA LYS A 170 -12.59 10.68 9.52
C LYS A 170 -12.22 10.87 10.98
N VAL A 171 -11.03 11.44 11.23
CA VAL A 171 -10.61 11.92 12.54
C VAL A 171 -9.97 13.29 12.37
N ASP A 172 -10.22 14.19 13.32
CA ASP A 172 -9.55 15.49 13.33
C ASP A 172 -8.16 15.32 13.97
N HIS A 173 -7.11 15.49 13.17
CA HIS A 173 -5.72 15.27 13.56
C HIS A 173 -4.79 16.13 12.70
N ASN A 174 -4.09 17.05 13.32
CA ASN A 174 -3.15 17.96 12.67
C ASN A 174 -1.81 17.29 12.35
N SER A 175 -1.86 16.23 11.54
CA SER A 175 -0.68 15.46 11.12
C SER A 175 0.36 16.33 10.40
N TYR A 176 1.63 16.12 10.72
CA TYR A 176 2.77 16.72 10.02
C TYR A 176 3.96 15.75 9.98
N THR A 177 4.84 15.97 9.03
CA THR A 177 6.02 15.13 8.80
C THR A 177 7.22 15.52 9.66
N GLY A 178 7.24 16.73 10.19
CA GLY A 178 8.43 17.31 10.83
C GLY A 178 9.54 17.71 9.85
N LEU A 179 9.27 17.67 8.54
CA LEU A 179 10.19 18.07 7.50
C LEU A 179 9.99 19.53 7.12
N VAL A 180 11.11 20.21 6.84
CA VAL A 180 11.15 21.55 6.23
C VAL A 180 11.93 21.49 4.92
N LEU A 181 11.62 22.36 3.99
CA LEU A 181 12.33 22.48 2.72
C LEU A 181 13.33 23.66 2.84
N LYS A 182 14.63 23.37 2.80
CA LYS A 182 15.72 24.36 2.85
C LYS A 182 16.66 24.14 1.67
N ASN A 183 16.84 25.16 0.84
CA ASN A 183 17.72 25.11 -0.34
C ASN A 183 17.46 23.88 -1.23
N GLY A 184 16.17 23.56 -1.48
CA GLY A 184 15.76 22.40 -2.31
C GLY A 184 15.96 21.05 -1.64
N LYS A 185 16.25 20.99 -0.34
CA LYS A 185 16.44 19.74 0.41
C LYS A 185 15.46 19.63 1.56
N TYR A 186 14.88 18.45 1.73
CA TYR A 186 14.04 18.15 2.90
C TYR A 186 14.91 17.77 4.10
N ILE A 187 14.74 18.49 5.19
CA ILE A 187 15.49 18.33 6.45
C ILE A 187 14.47 18.12 7.56
N ARG A 188 14.70 17.13 8.42
CA ARG A 188 13.86 16.89 9.61
C ARG A 188 14.25 17.85 10.71
N GLU A 189 13.33 18.72 11.13
CA GLU A 189 13.53 19.67 12.24
C GLU A 189 12.70 19.35 13.49
N ALA A 190 11.66 18.52 13.34
CA ALA A 190 10.83 18.08 14.44
C ALA A 190 10.47 16.60 14.30
N PRO A 191 10.14 15.92 15.40
CA PRO A 191 9.48 14.60 15.32
C PRO A 191 8.21 14.69 14.49
N GLU A 192 7.90 13.64 13.74
CA GLU A 192 6.63 13.53 13.02
C GLU A 192 5.46 13.27 13.97
N PHE A 193 4.29 13.77 13.61
CA PHE A 193 3.04 13.53 14.34
C PHE A 193 1.93 13.17 13.36
N TYR A 194 1.35 11.98 13.48
CA TYR A 194 0.41 11.46 12.49
C TYR A 194 -0.43 10.29 13.02
N VAL A 195 -1.56 10.04 12.37
CA VAL A 195 -2.35 8.83 12.59
C VAL A 195 -1.62 7.66 11.94
N LYS A 196 -1.06 6.78 12.77
CA LYS A 196 -0.27 5.64 12.29
C LYS A 196 -1.10 4.44 11.88
N GLN A 197 -2.32 4.32 12.42
CA GLN A 197 -3.14 3.13 12.22
C GLN A 197 -4.63 3.47 12.30
N MET A 198 -5.43 2.81 11.45
CA MET A 198 -6.87 2.71 11.61
C MET A 198 -7.26 1.22 11.59
N LEU A 199 -7.93 0.78 12.64
CA LEU A 199 -8.49 -0.57 12.77
C LEU A 199 -9.99 -0.52 12.52
N VAL A 200 -10.52 -1.50 11.78
CA VAL A 200 -11.94 -1.61 11.49
C VAL A 200 -12.47 -2.93 12.03
N PHE A 201 -13.56 -2.86 12.77
CA PHE A 201 -14.22 -4.01 13.37
C PHE A 201 -15.67 -4.08 12.93
N LEU A 202 -16.16 -5.27 12.66
CA LEU A 202 -17.58 -5.59 12.53
C LEU A 202 -17.98 -6.43 13.73
N ASP A 203 -18.77 -5.83 14.64
CA ASP A 203 -18.96 -6.31 16.01
C ASP A 203 -17.58 -6.46 16.69
N ASP A 204 -17.16 -7.67 17.10
CA ASP A 204 -15.87 -7.92 17.74
C ASP A 204 -14.78 -8.44 16.78
N GLU A 205 -15.13 -8.67 15.51
CA GLU A 205 -14.21 -9.18 14.51
C GLU A 205 -13.45 -8.04 13.81
N LYS A 206 -12.10 -8.08 13.86
CA LYS A 206 -11.27 -7.16 13.08
C LYS A 206 -11.31 -7.55 11.60
N ILE A 207 -11.89 -6.69 10.77
CA ILE A 207 -12.05 -6.93 9.32
C ILE A 207 -11.01 -6.18 8.47
N SER A 208 -10.38 -5.12 9.00
CA SER A 208 -9.34 -4.37 8.27
C SER A 208 -8.35 -3.73 9.22
N GLU A 209 -7.15 -3.51 8.72
CA GLU A 209 -6.10 -2.75 9.38
C GLU A 209 -5.38 -1.89 8.35
N PHE A 210 -5.34 -0.58 8.58
CA PHE A 210 -4.70 0.37 7.68
C PHE A 210 -3.52 1.02 8.40
N GLN A 211 -2.32 0.68 7.97
CA GLN A 211 -1.06 1.24 8.48
C GLN A 211 -0.67 2.43 7.62
N MET A 212 -0.48 3.57 8.23
CA MET A 212 -0.25 4.86 7.56
C MET A 212 1.04 5.50 8.05
N THR A 213 1.49 6.52 7.34
CA THR A 213 2.66 7.33 7.72
C THR A 213 2.30 8.80 7.79
N ALA A 214 3.25 9.64 8.18
CA ALA A 214 3.10 11.09 8.16
C ALA A 214 2.84 11.68 6.75
N ALA A 215 2.95 10.85 5.71
CA ALA A 215 2.57 11.22 4.35
C ALA A 215 1.06 11.15 4.08
N VAL A 216 0.23 10.64 4.98
CA VAL A 216 -1.21 10.85 4.93
C VAL A 216 -1.51 12.27 5.41
N SER A 217 -2.39 12.96 4.68
CA SER A 217 -2.71 14.37 4.94
C SER A 217 -3.32 14.58 6.33
N ALA A 218 -3.26 15.81 6.84
CA ALA A 218 -3.92 16.17 8.08
C ALA A 218 -5.45 15.93 8.00
N ASN A 219 -6.10 15.72 9.15
CA ASN A 219 -7.52 15.42 9.25
C ASN A 219 -7.94 14.27 8.30
N PRO A 220 -7.30 13.09 8.37
CA PRO A 220 -7.46 12.03 7.39
C PRO A 220 -8.93 11.61 7.24
N LEU A 221 -9.42 11.68 6.01
CA LEU A 221 -10.68 11.08 5.57
C LEU A 221 -10.35 9.82 4.76
N ILE A 222 -10.65 8.67 5.33
CA ILE A 222 -10.41 7.36 4.75
C ILE A 222 -11.73 6.80 4.21
N ARG A 223 -11.73 6.33 2.94
CA ARG A 223 -12.86 5.60 2.36
C ARG A 223 -12.43 4.18 2.06
N PHE A 224 -13.28 3.24 2.43
CA PHE A 224 -13.04 1.81 2.22
C PHE A 224 -14.37 1.08 2.05
N ALA A 225 -14.32 -0.17 1.60
CA ALA A 225 -15.50 -0.97 1.36
C ALA A 225 -15.78 -1.93 2.53
N VAL A 226 -17.06 -2.21 2.77
CA VAL A 226 -17.54 -3.24 3.68
C VAL A 226 -18.71 -3.97 3.04
N ARG A 227 -18.75 -5.31 3.12
CA ARG A 227 -19.87 -6.14 2.67
C ARG A 227 -20.89 -6.26 3.80
N ALA A 228 -22.06 -5.71 3.60
CA ALA A 228 -23.15 -5.73 4.58
C ALA A 228 -23.87 -7.10 4.57
N LYS A 229 -23.29 -8.14 5.18
CA LYS A 229 -23.88 -9.49 5.20
C LYS A 229 -25.01 -9.65 6.21
N ARG A 230 -24.95 -8.94 7.32
CA ARG A 230 -25.92 -8.96 8.44
C ARG A 230 -25.93 -7.63 9.16
N SER A 231 -27.00 -7.37 9.90
CA SER A 231 -27.03 -6.26 10.85
C SER A 231 -25.95 -6.46 11.93
N GLY A 232 -25.34 -5.37 12.37
CA GLY A 232 -24.24 -5.39 13.33
C GLY A 232 -23.73 -3.98 13.62
N THR A 233 -22.65 -3.86 14.36
CA THR A 233 -21.99 -2.61 14.67
C THR A 233 -20.64 -2.51 13.95
N LEU A 234 -20.53 -1.56 13.04
CA LEU A 234 -19.24 -1.21 12.44
C LEU A 234 -18.55 -0.20 13.36
N ARG A 235 -17.30 -0.49 13.76
CA ARG A 235 -16.47 0.36 14.62
C ARG A 235 -15.15 0.62 13.96
N VAL A 236 -14.67 1.86 14.04
CA VAL A 236 -13.32 2.24 13.62
C VAL A 236 -12.56 2.81 14.81
N MET A 237 -11.28 2.43 14.93
CA MET A 237 -10.37 2.94 15.92
C MET A 237 -9.17 3.57 15.21
N PHE A 238 -8.94 4.85 15.43
CA PHE A 238 -7.73 5.55 14.98
C PHE A 238 -6.69 5.55 16.09
N VAL A 239 -5.44 5.33 15.76
CA VAL A 239 -4.30 5.35 16.68
C VAL A 239 -3.21 6.22 16.08
N ASN A 240 -2.71 7.22 16.81
CA ASN A 240 -1.57 8.01 16.35
C ASN A 240 -0.22 7.42 16.79
N ASN A 241 0.85 8.01 16.34
CA ASN A 241 2.20 7.56 16.70
C ASN A 241 2.62 7.86 18.15
N GLU A 242 1.87 8.71 18.87
CA GLU A 242 2.03 8.94 20.31
C GLU A 242 1.17 7.98 21.18
N GLY A 243 0.38 7.08 20.55
CA GLY A 243 -0.43 6.08 21.24
C GLY A 243 -1.82 6.54 21.64
N GLN A 244 -2.22 7.77 21.31
CA GLN A 244 -3.58 8.24 21.53
C GLN A 244 -4.54 7.50 20.62
N ARG A 245 -5.79 7.28 21.11
CA ARG A 245 -6.82 6.48 20.42
C ARG A 245 -8.16 7.21 20.40
N TRP A 246 -8.86 7.06 19.29
CA TRP A 246 -10.20 7.61 19.10
C TRP A 246 -11.06 6.63 18.33
N GLU A 247 -12.30 6.44 18.76
CA GLU A 247 -13.23 5.48 18.20
C GLU A 247 -14.54 6.12 17.76
N ALA A 248 -15.09 5.62 16.66
CA ALA A 248 -16.46 5.89 16.24
C ALA A 248 -17.11 4.58 15.83
N SER A 249 -18.42 4.49 16.04
CA SER A 249 -19.21 3.34 15.63
C SER A 249 -20.52 3.75 14.99
N GLU A 250 -21.01 2.95 14.04
CA GLU A 250 -22.28 3.10 13.36
C GLU A 250 -22.97 1.74 13.23
N ARG A 251 -24.28 1.73 13.25
CA ARG A 251 -25.05 0.50 13.15
C ARG A 251 -25.40 0.17 11.71
N ILE A 252 -24.96 -1.01 11.24
CA ILE A 252 -25.45 -1.61 9.99
C ILE A 252 -26.86 -2.15 10.28
N ARG A 253 -27.86 -1.67 9.54
CA ARG A 253 -29.24 -2.14 9.61
C ARG A 253 -29.63 -2.65 8.23
N LEU A 254 -30.02 -3.93 8.17
CA LEU A 254 -30.49 -4.62 6.96
C LEU A 254 -31.97 -4.94 7.12
#